data_f8be15e78706f0f4e69053f324fc3ccd
#
_entry.id   f8be15e78706f0f4e69053f324fc3ccd
#
_cell.length_a   1.000
_cell.length_b   1.000
_cell.length_c   1.000
_cell.angle_alpha   90.00
_cell.angle_beta   90.00
_cell.angle_gamma   90.00
#
_symmetry.space_group_name_H-M   'P 1'
#
loop_
_entity.id
_entity.type
_entity.pdbx_description
1 polymer ?
#
loop_
_entity_poly.entity_id
_entity_poly.type
_entity_poly.pdbx_seq_one_letter_code
_entity_poly.pdbx_strand_id
1 'polypeptide(L)'
;KAYLTNGPISDLILLMAITGVEEGRKQYSSFLVPRETPGIEETEGVKIDFLKPSCHCGMRFTDVRVPADALLGPEGDAFATFSLPMRKVEDAISAANKAGAYCFQINQLGREVAACDLDKETLAELGSLAAARDGLSVLSYRAVELLDLDPVGNAETVEATTAAARDWIKGLQQRVEAFIERSGITPSPKLAAVTRDIVKTTSIAGGAHAIRAERRARDLMK
;
A
#
# COMPACT_ATOMS: atom_id res chain seq x y z
N LYS A 1 14.91 -1.51 13.03
CA LYS A 1 13.94 -1.19 11.98
C LYS A 1 14.39 0.04 11.22
N ALA A 2 14.61 -0.09 9.92
CA ALA A 2 15.07 1.04 9.09
C ALA A 2 13.92 1.86 8.48
N TYR A 3 12.70 1.38 8.59
CA TYR A 3 11.52 1.95 7.98
C TYR A 3 10.30 1.79 8.89
N LEU A 4 9.81 2.90 9.39
CA LEU A 4 8.65 2.94 10.28
C LEU A 4 7.80 4.17 9.98
N THR A 5 6.62 3.97 9.40
CA THR A 5 5.65 5.03 9.17
C THR A 5 4.98 5.43 10.48
N ASN A 6 4.82 6.72 10.69
CA ASN A 6 4.29 7.33 11.91
C ASN A 6 5.10 7.03 13.19
N GLY A 7 6.29 6.44 13.06
CA GLY A 7 7.16 6.18 14.20
C GLY A 7 7.41 7.42 15.08
N PRO A 8 7.70 8.62 14.51
CA PRO A 8 7.94 9.82 15.31
C PRO A 8 6.77 10.27 16.20
N ILE A 9 5.54 9.88 15.87
CA ILE A 9 4.30 10.30 16.56
C ILE A 9 3.55 9.13 17.20
N SER A 10 4.15 7.94 17.24
CA SER A 10 3.51 6.76 17.84
C SER A 10 3.71 6.75 19.35
N ASP A 11 2.70 6.36 20.11
CA ASP A 11 2.80 6.06 21.54
C ASP A 11 3.12 4.59 21.77
N LEU A 12 2.65 3.72 20.88
CA LEU A 12 2.82 2.28 20.93
C LEU A 12 3.42 1.75 19.63
N ILE A 13 4.29 0.77 19.75
CA ILE A 13 4.96 0.10 18.65
C ILE A 13 4.54 -1.37 18.65
N LEU A 14 3.91 -1.80 17.55
CA LEU A 14 3.73 -3.22 17.31
C LEU A 14 5.02 -3.78 16.71
N LEU A 15 5.75 -4.51 17.50
CA LEU A 15 7.06 -5.04 17.13
C LEU A 15 6.97 -6.54 16.83
N MET A 16 7.33 -6.94 15.62
CA MET A 16 7.61 -8.36 15.33
C MET A 16 9.11 -8.61 15.48
N ALA A 17 9.47 -9.55 16.35
CA ALA A 17 10.84 -9.97 16.60
C ALA A 17 11.00 -11.48 16.37
N ILE A 18 12.22 -11.89 16.02
CA ILE A 18 12.59 -13.31 15.95
C ILE A 18 12.81 -13.79 17.38
N THR A 19 12.01 -14.75 17.82
CA THR A 19 12.12 -15.35 19.15
C THR A 19 12.64 -16.78 19.14
N GLY A 20 12.72 -17.41 17.96
CA GLY A 20 13.25 -18.76 17.80
C GLY A 20 13.64 -19.07 16.38
N VAL A 21 14.31 -20.20 16.21
CA VAL A 21 14.59 -20.82 14.92
C VAL A 21 14.33 -22.33 15.07
N GLU A 22 13.42 -22.87 14.27
CA GLU A 22 13.07 -24.28 14.24
C GLU A 22 13.27 -24.82 12.83
N GLU A 23 14.01 -25.89 12.68
CA GLU A 23 14.36 -26.50 11.38
C GLU A 23 14.87 -25.48 10.34
N GLY A 24 15.65 -24.50 10.78
CA GLY A 24 16.19 -23.42 9.93
C GLY A 24 15.17 -22.31 9.58
N ARG A 25 13.94 -22.39 10.08
CA ARG A 25 12.90 -21.36 9.87
C ARG A 25 12.81 -20.45 11.08
N LYS A 26 12.82 -19.14 10.81
CA LYS A 26 12.67 -18.12 11.85
C LYS A 26 11.24 -18.12 12.40
N GLN A 27 11.12 -18.19 13.70
CA GLN A 27 9.88 -18.00 14.44
C GLN A 27 9.78 -16.53 14.86
N TYR A 28 8.60 -15.96 14.70
CA TYR A 28 8.34 -14.56 15.01
C TYR A 28 7.27 -14.46 16.09
N SER A 29 7.51 -13.59 17.08
CA SER A 29 6.51 -13.19 18.05
C SER A 29 6.19 -11.70 17.90
N SER A 30 4.96 -11.32 18.22
CA SER A 30 4.51 -9.94 18.22
C SER A 30 4.45 -9.38 19.63
N PHE A 31 4.93 -8.15 19.79
CA PHE A 31 4.94 -7.45 21.08
C PHE A 31 4.32 -6.06 20.92
N LEU A 32 3.52 -5.66 21.87
CA LEU A 32 3.06 -4.28 21.99
C LEU A 32 3.99 -3.53 22.95
N VAL A 33 4.78 -2.62 22.40
CA VAL A 33 5.87 -1.95 23.13
C VAL A 33 5.58 -0.47 23.21
N PRO A 34 5.48 0.13 24.43
CA PRO A 34 5.42 1.57 24.57
C PRO A 34 6.67 2.22 23.99
N ARG A 35 6.51 3.33 23.25
CA ARG A 35 7.62 4.02 22.60
C ARG A 35 8.71 4.46 23.58
N GLU A 36 8.32 4.89 24.77
CA GLU A 36 9.22 5.39 25.82
C GLU A 36 9.96 4.28 26.58
N THR A 37 9.84 3.00 26.13
CA THR A 37 10.54 1.89 26.75
C THR A 37 12.05 2.10 26.64
N PRO A 38 12.81 1.98 27.76
CA PRO A 38 14.26 2.14 27.73
C PRO A 38 14.94 1.23 26.71
N GLY A 39 15.90 1.75 25.98
CA GLY A 39 16.62 1.03 24.91
C GLY A 39 16.04 1.23 23.51
N ILE A 40 14.97 2.03 23.38
CA ILE A 40 14.43 2.43 22.06
C ILE A 40 14.99 3.80 21.70
N GLU A 41 15.62 3.87 20.55
CA GLU A 41 16.17 5.10 19.98
C GLU A 41 15.60 5.35 18.59
N GLU A 42 15.11 6.57 18.36
CA GLU A 42 14.75 7.00 17.01
C GLU A 42 16.01 7.23 16.19
N THR A 43 15.99 6.79 14.94
CA THR A 43 17.06 7.02 13.96
C THR A 43 16.47 7.64 12.70
N GLU A 44 17.32 8.25 11.87
CA GLU A 44 16.87 8.88 10.62
C GLU A 44 16.11 7.91 9.68
N GLY A 45 16.46 6.62 9.72
CA GLY A 45 15.86 5.60 8.89
C GLY A 45 16.14 5.79 7.39
N VAL A 46 15.21 5.30 6.57
CA VAL A 46 15.27 5.46 5.10
C VAL A 46 14.51 6.71 4.69
N LYS A 47 15.18 7.63 4.01
CA LYS A 47 14.54 8.83 3.45
C LYS A 47 13.67 8.45 2.26
N ILE A 48 12.44 8.94 2.29
CA ILE A 48 11.50 8.80 1.17
C ILE A 48 11.08 10.19 0.69
N ASP A 49 10.82 10.32 -0.61
CA ASP A 49 10.44 11.57 -1.29
C ASP A 49 8.95 11.63 -1.66
N PHE A 50 8.18 10.66 -1.21
CA PHE A 50 6.75 10.52 -1.46
C PHE A 50 5.98 10.38 -0.14
N LEU A 51 4.65 10.50 -0.17
CA LEU A 51 3.78 10.51 1.02
C LEU A 51 4.27 11.50 2.10
N LYS A 52 4.73 12.66 1.69
CA LYS A 52 5.35 13.66 2.57
C LYS A 52 4.53 14.08 3.81
N PRO A 53 3.17 14.07 3.80
CA PRO A 53 2.40 14.33 5.01
C PRO A 53 2.59 13.29 6.11
N SER A 54 2.99 12.05 5.77
CA SER A 54 3.32 11.00 6.74
C SER A 54 4.77 11.14 7.20
N CYS A 55 5.00 11.15 8.50
CA CYS A 55 6.35 11.11 9.05
C CYS A 55 6.89 9.69 9.05
N HIS A 56 8.20 9.57 8.84
CA HIS A 56 8.91 8.29 8.79
C HIS A 56 10.21 8.40 9.57
N CYS A 57 10.57 7.31 10.25
CA CYS A 57 11.86 7.19 10.91
C CYS A 57 12.39 5.75 10.82
N GLY A 58 13.57 5.54 11.31
CA GLY A 58 14.05 4.24 11.76
C GLY A 58 13.98 4.14 13.27
N MET A 59 14.07 2.95 13.80
CA MET A 59 14.21 2.72 15.25
C MET A 59 15.26 1.65 15.51
N ARG A 60 16.09 1.91 16.52
CA ARG A 60 17.04 0.96 17.07
C ARG A 60 16.50 0.46 18.41
N PHE A 61 16.61 -0.83 18.62
CA PHE A 61 16.21 -1.52 19.83
C PHE A 61 17.45 -2.19 20.42
N THR A 62 17.86 -1.78 21.62
CA THR A 62 19.05 -2.29 22.31
C THR A 62 18.64 -2.71 23.72
N ASP A 63 18.74 -4.01 24.00
CA ASP A 63 18.41 -4.61 25.29
C ASP A 63 17.05 -4.17 25.87
N VAL A 64 16.09 -3.95 24.98
CA VAL A 64 14.72 -3.55 25.36
C VAL A 64 14.05 -4.68 26.10
N ARG A 65 13.56 -4.38 27.31
CA ARG A 65 12.84 -5.33 28.16
C ARG A 65 11.39 -4.92 28.27
N VAL A 66 10.51 -5.87 28.05
CA VAL A 66 9.06 -5.70 28.17
C VAL A 66 8.49 -6.76 29.12
N PRO A 67 7.39 -6.50 29.81
CA PRO A 67 6.73 -7.50 30.62
C PRO A 67 6.16 -8.63 29.75
N ALA A 68 5.89 -9.79 30.35
CA ALA A 68 5.42 -10.95 29.62
C ALA A 68 4.06 -10.75 28.92
N ASP A 69 3.21 -9.90 29.48
CA ASP A 69 1.90 -9.53 28.93
C ASP A 69 1.98 -8.57 27.73
N ALA A 70 3.16 -8.04 27.41
CA ALA A 70 3.39 -7.34 26.15
C ALA A 70 3.38 -8.26 24.93
N LEU A 71 3.49 -9.59 25.12
CA LEU A 71 3.38 -10.58 24.06
C LEU A 71 1.94 -10.63 23.54
N LEU A 72 1.77 -10.48 22.22
CA LEU A 72 0.47 -10.56 21.55
C LEU A 72 0.34 -11.90 20.81
N GLY A 73 -0.61 -12.72 21.26
CA GLY A 73 -0.85 -14.05 20.70
C GLY A 73 0.20 -15.09 21.10
N PRO A 74 0.20 -16.26 20.45
CA PRO A 74 1.15 -17.33 20.72
C PRO A 74 2.59 -16.95 20.38
N GLU A 75 3.53 -17.36 21.23
CA GLU A 75 4.96 -17.21 20.92
C GLU A 75 5.34 -18.00 19.68
N GLY A 76 6.17 -17.41 18.83
CA GLY A 76 6.67 -18.03 17.60
C GLY A 76 5.74 -17.98 16.39
N ASP A 77 4.45 -17.69 16.56
CA ASP A 77 3.41 -17.83 15.52
C ASP A 77 2.88 -16.48 14.96
N ALA A 78 3.54 -15.38 15.25
CA ALA A 78 3.09 -14.04 14.83
C ALA A 78 3.00 -13.88 13.30
N PHE A 79 3.73 -14.67 12.52
CA PHE A 79 3.63 -14.60 11.06
C PHE A 79 2.25 -15.07 10.58
N ALA A 80 1.77 -16.22 11.09
CA ALA A 80 0.48 -16.79 10.69
C ALA A 80 -0.70 -16.05 11.36
N THR A 81 -0.58 -15.75 12.65
CA THR A 81 -1.70 -15.20 13.44
C THR A 81 -1.86 -13.69 13.30
N PHE A 82 -0.82 -12.96 12.91
CA PHE A 82 -0.84 -11.51 12.81
C PHE A 82 -0.46 -11.00 11.41
N SER A 83 0.73 -11.35 10.89
CA SER A 83 1.25 -10.75 9.65
C SER A 83 0.41 -11.11 8.43
N LEU A 84 -0.01 -12.36 8.28
CA LEU A 84 -0.82 -12.79 7.13
C LEU A 84 -2.25 -12.19 7.14
N PRO A 85 -3.01 -12.21 8.26
CA PRO A 85 -4.32 -11.55 8.32
C PRO A 85 -4.23 -10.04 8.09
N MET A 86 -3.28 -9.36 8.74
CA MET A 86 -3.08 -7.91 8.59
C MET A 86 -2.80 -7.54 7.13
N ARG A 87 -2.02 -8.34 6.42
CA ARG A 87 -1.71 -8.09 5.00
C ARG A 87 -2.94 -8.09 4.10
N LYS A 88 -3.91 -8.97 4.35
CA LYS A 88 -5.17 -9.00 3.59
C LYS A 88 -5.95 -7.70 3.77
N VAL A 89 -6.00 -7.22 5.02
CA VAL A 89 -6.64 -5.94 5.35
C VAL A 89 -5.89 -4.77 4.68
N GLU A 90 -4.57 -4.75 4.79
CA GLU A 90 -3.73 -3.72 4.16
C GLU A 90 -3.89 -3.69 2.63
N ASP A 91 -3.90 -4.85 1.97
CA ASP A 91 -4.04 -4.92 0.51
C ASP A 91 -5.40 -4.34 0.06
N ALA A 92 -6.51 -4.66 0.74
CA ALA A 92 -7.84 -4.16 0.42
C ALA A 92 -7.95 -2.63 0.67
N ILE A 93 -7.53 -2.17 1.86
CA ILE A 93 -7.53 -0.74 2.20
C ILE A 93 -6.60 0.04 1.26
N SER A 94 -5.43 -0.51 0.93
CA SER A 94 -4.48 0.12 0.02
C SER A 94 -5.04 0.25 -1.40
N ALA A 95 -5.84 -0.70 -1.88
CA ALA A 95 -6.53 -0.59 -3.17
C ALA A 95 -7.53 0.57 -3.17
N ALA A 96 -8.36 0.69 -2.11
CA ALA A 96 -9.32 1.78 -1.96
C ALA A 96 -8.63 3.15 -1.83
N ASN A 97 -7.55 3.25 -1.06
CA ASN A 97 -6.76 4.47 -0.93
C ASN A 97 -6.16 4.92 -2.27
N LYS A 98 -5.63 3.98 -3.06
CA LYS A 98 -5.10 4.28 -4.40
C LYS A 98 -6.19 4.68 -5.38
N ALA A 99 -7.38 4.07 -5.31
CA ALA A 99 -8.52 4.50 -6.10
C ALA A 99 -8.91 5.95 -5.76
N GLY A 100 -8.94 6.32 -4.48
CA GLY A 100 -9.16 7.70 -4.03
C GLY A 100 -8.09 8.68 -4.54
N ALA A 101 -6.82 8.29 -4.49
CA ALA A 101 -5.73 9.09 -5.03
C ALA A 101 -5.86 9.27 -6.55
N TYR A 102 -6.23 8.20 -7.28
CA TYR A 102 -6.48 8.27 -8.72
C TYR A 102 -7.71 9.15 -9.04
N CYS A 103 -8.78 9.07 -8.25
CA CYS A 103 -9.92 9.99 -8.38
C CYS A 103 -9.48 11.45 -8.25
N PHE A 104 -8.67 11.77 -7.26
CA PHE A 104 -8.12 13.11 -7.10
C PHE A 104 -7.25 13.52 -8.29
N GLN A 105 -6.36 12.62 -8.75
CA GLN A 105 -5.47 12.86 -9.89
C GLN A 105 -6.24 13.20 -11.16
N ILE A 106 -7.25 12.41 -11.53
CA ILE A 106 -8.04 12.64 -12.75
C ILE A 106 -8.89 13.91 -12.65
N ASN A 107 -9.49 14.17 -11.49
CA ASN A 107 -10.23 15.41 -11.27
C ASN A 107 -9.32 16.65 -11.34
N GLN A 108 -8.10 16.56 -10.81
CA GLN A 108 -7.13 17.64 -10.88
C GLN A 108 -6.63 17.83 -12.32
N LEU A 109 -6.35 16.74 -13.04
CA LEU A 109 -5.97 16.75 -14.44
C LEU A 109 -7.03 17.46 -15.29
N GLY A 110 -8.30 17.09 -15.14
CA GLY A 110 -9.41 17.73 -15.84
C GLY A 110 -9.51 19.25 -15.59
N ARG A 111 -9.23 19.69 -14.34
CA ARG A 111 -9.20 21.14 -14.01
C ARG A 111 -8.03 21.85 -14.69
N GLU A 112 -6.87 21.22 -14.76
CA GLU A 112 -5.66 21.82 -15.34
C GLU A 112 -5.74 21.94 -16.86
N VAL A 113 -6.48 21.06 -17.53
CA VAL A 113 -6.70 21.15 -18.99
C VAL A 113 -7.98 21.87 -19.40
N ALA A 114 -8.79 22.36 -18.45
CA ALA A 114 -10.09 22.95 -18.74
C ALA A 114 -10.05 24.19 -19.69
N ALA A 115 -8.92 24.89 -19.70
CA ALA A 115 -8.70 26.03 -20.59
C ALA A 115 -7.86 25.69 -21.84
N CYS A 116 -7.48 24.42 -22.03
CA CYS A 116 -6.69 23.97 -23.17
C CYS A 116 -7.61 23.65 -24.35
N ASP A 117 -7.16 23.97 -25.55
CA ASP A 117 -7.81 23.51 -26.78
C ASP A 117 -7.31 22.08 -27.10
N LEU A 118 -8.05 21.11 -26.57
CA LEU A 118 -7.72 19.69 -26.76
C LEU A 118 -8.32 19.16 -28.07
N ASP A 119 -7.53 18.42 -28.82
CA ASP A 119 -8.06 17.70 -29.97
C ASP A 119 -9.05 16.60 -29.55
N LYS A 120 -9.81 16.09 -30.50
CA LYS A 120 -10.86 15.11 -30.26
C LYS A 120 -10.33 13.82 -29.63
N GLU A 121 -9.12 13.38 -30.00
CA GLU A 121 -8.50 12.15 -29.48
C GLU A 121 -8.07 12.34 -28.02
N THR A 122 -7.43 13.44 -27.72
CA THR A 122 -7.01 13.79 -26.34
C THR A 122 -8.22 13.98 -25.41
N LEU A 123 -9.30 14.62 -25.91
CA LEU A 123 -10.54 14.75 -25.15
C LEU A 123 -11.20 13.38 -24.88
N ALA A 124 -11.23 12.48 -25.88
CA ALA A 124 -11.75 11.12 -25.72
C ALA A 124 -10.93 10.31 -24.71
N GLU A 125 -9.60 10.48 -24.69
CA GLU A 125 -8.72 9.83 -23.71
C GLU A 125 -9.01 10.34 -22.30
N LEU A 126 -9.23 11.63 -22.08
CA LEU A 126 -9.61 12.16 -20.78
C LEU A 126 -10.93 11.54 -20.29
N GLY A 127 -11.91 11.41 -21.18
CA GLY A 127 -13.17 10.72 -20.88
C GLY A 127 -12.97 9.24 -20.51
N SER A 128 -12.08 8.55 -21.21
CA SER A 128 -11.72 7.16 -20.92
C SER A 128 -11.00 7.02 -19.57
N LEU A 129 -10.09 7.94 -19.21
CA LEU A 129 -9.45 7.99 -17.89
C LEU A 129 -10.46 8.25 -16.78
N ALA A 130 -11.46 9.12 -17.03
CA ALA A 130 -12.54 9.36 -16.07
C ALA A 130 -13.42 8.13 -15.86
N ALA A 131 -13.78 7.40 -16.93
CA ALA A 131 -14.53 6.15 -16.81
C ALA A 131 -13.73 5.07 -16.05
N ALA A 132 -12.41 4.97 -16.31
CA ALA A 132 -11.53 4.07 -15.58
C ALA A 132 -11.44 4.41 -14.09
N ARG A 133 -11.47 5.69 -13.72
CA ARG A 133 -11.56 6.18 -12.33
C ARG A 133 -12.78 5.56 -11.61
N ASP A 134 -13.93 5.64 -12.25
CA ASP A 134 -15.18 5.17 -11.65
C ASP A 134 -15.19 3.63 -11.51
N GLY A 135 -14.74 2.93 -12.55
CA GLY A 135 -14.58 1.47 -12.52
C GLY A 135 -13.58 0.98 -11.46
N LEU A 136 -12.44 1.67 -11.34
CA LEU A 136 -11.45 1.36 -10.31
C LEU A 136 -12.01 1.55 -8.88
N SER A 137 -12.81 2.59 -8.68
CA SER A 137 -13.46 2.85 -7.40
C SER A 137 -14.40 1.70 -7.03
N VAL A 138 -15.28 1.28 -7.95
CA VAL A 138 -16.19 0.13 -7.74
C VAL A 138 -15.41 -1.13 -7.40
N LEU A 139 -14.38 -1.45 -8.16
CA LEU A 139 -13.55 -2.64 -7.94
C LEU A 139 -12.88 -2.62 -6.55
N SER A 140 -12.30 -1.49 -6.18
CA SER A 140 -11.55 -1.34 -4.93
C SER A 140 -12.47 -1.37 -3.70
N TYR A 141 -13.61 -0.70 -3.76
CA TYR A 141 -14.59 -0.75 -2.67
C TYR A 141 -15.21 -2.13 -2.53
N ARG A 142 -15.43 -2.86 -3.64
CA ARG A 142 -15.91 -4.25 -3.57
C ARG A 142 -14.94 -5.17 -2.84
N ALA A 143 -13.63 -4.97 -3.00
CA ALA A 143 -12.63 -5.74 -2.26
C ALA A 143 -12.72 -5.51 -0.74
N VAL A 144 -12.93 -4.26 -0.31
CA VAL A 144 -13.12 -3.92 1.11
C VAL A 144 -14.41 -4.52 1.65
N GLU A 145 -15.51 -4.40 0.92
CA GLU A 145 -16.81 -4.96 1.29
C GLU A 145 -16.75 -6.50 1.44
N LEU A 146 -16.11 -7.19 0.51
CA LEU A 146 -15.92 -8.65 0.60
C LEU A 146 -15.09 -9.04 1.82
N LEU A 147 -14.06 -8.27 2.14
CA LEU A 147 -13.25 -8.50 3.34
C LEU A 147 -14.08 -8.33 4.62
N ASP A 148 -14.93 -7.30 4.67
CA ASP A 148 -15.77 -7.00 5.82
C ASP A 148 -16.87 -8.07 6.02
N LEU A 149 -17.46 -8.56 4.93
CA LEU A 149 -18.51 -9.58 4.97
C LEU A 149 -18.01 -10.95 5.47
N ASP A 150 -16.90 -11.42 4.95
CA ASP A 150 -16.27 -12.70 5.37
C ASP A 150 -14.78 -12.69 5.00
N PRO A 151 -13.89 -12.32 5.94
CA PRO A 151 -12.46 -12.22 5.69
C PRO A 151 -11.78 -13.57 5.40
N VAL A 152 -12.41 -14.67 5.74
CA VAL A 152 -11.88 -16.02 5.51
C VAL A 152 -12.42 -16.59 4.20
N GLY A 153 -13.73 -16.64 4.03
CA GLY A 153 -14.36 -17.22 2.84
C GLY A 153 -14.10 -16.41 1.57
N ASN A 154 -13.96 -15.08 1.68
CA ASN A 154 -13.67 -14.19 0.55
C ASN A 154 -12.18 -13.95 0.31
N ALA A 155 -11.27 -14.57 1.06
CA ALA A 155 -9.84 -14.24 1.05
C ALA A 155 -9.20 -14.29 -0.36
N GLU A 156 -9.50 -15.31 -1.15
CA GLU A 156 -8.96 -15.46 -2.51
C GLU A 156 -9.54 -14.41 -3.48
N THR A 157 -10.82 -14.12 -3.36
CA THR A 157 -11.48 -13.10 -4.19
C THR A 157 -10.95 -11.71 -3.87
N VAL A 158 -10.73 -11.39 -2.59
CA VAL A 158 -10.12 -10.13 -2.16
C VAL A 158 -8.70 -10.02 -2.70
N GLU A 159 -7.87 -11.06 -2.58
CA GLU A 159 -6.52 -11.08 -3.14
C GLU A 159 -6.53 -10.88 -4.66
N ALA A 160 -7.44 -11.55 -5.37
CA ALA A 160 -7.59 -11.42 -6.81
C ALA A 160 -7.97 -10.01 -7.23
N THR A 161 -8.98 -9.45 -6.55
CA THR A 161 -9.52 -8.13 -6.84
C THR A 161 -8.50 -7.03 -6.58
N THR A 162 -7.76 -7.10 -5.46
CA THR A 162 -6.72 -6.14 -5.13
C THR A 162 -5.51 -6.23 -6.06
N ALA A 163 -5.16 -7.43 -6.53
CA ALA A 163 -4.12 -7.62 -7.54
C ALA A 163 -4.54 -6.99 -8.88
N ALA A 164 -5.76 -7.24 -9.33
CA ALA A 164 -6.32 -6.65 -10.56
C ALA A 164 -6.37 -5.11 -10.48
N ALA A 165 -6.83 -4.55 -9.36
CA ALA A 165 -6.84 -3.10 -9.13
C ALA A 165 -5.43 -2.51 -9.22
N ARG A 166 -4.43 -3.18 -8.62
CA ARG A 166 -3.03 -2.75 -8.67
C ARG A 166 -2.48 -2.73 -10.10
N ASP A 167 -2.72 -3.78 -10.87
CA ASP A 167 -2.22 -3.86 -12.24
C ASP A 167 -2.94 -2.85 -13.15
N TRP A 168 -4.23 -2.64 -12.91
CA TRP A 168 -4.98 -1.60 -13.61
C TRP A 168 -4.41 -0.21 -13.32
N ILE A 169 -4.15 0.13 -12.05
CA ILE A 169 -3.54 1.42 -11.66
C ILE A 169 -2.21 1.64 -12.36
N LYS A 170 -1.36 0.62 -12.49
CA LYS A 170 -0.08 0.74 -13.22
C LYS A 170 -0.29 1.12 -14.69
N GLY A 171 -1.19 0.45 -15.37
CA GLY A 171 -1.52 0.78 -16.75
C GLY A 171 -2.13 2.17 -16.90
N LEU A 172 -2.98 2.58 -15.96
CA LEU A 172 -3.58 3.91 -15.94
C LEU A 172 -2.55 5.02 -15.71
N GLN A 173 -1.51 4.81 -14.90
CA GLN A 173 -0.45 5.80 -14.74
C GLN A 173 0.32 6.04 -16.04
N GLN A 174 0.62 5.02 -16.81
CA GLN A 174 1.25 5.17 -18.13
C GLN A 174 0.38 6.01 -19.09
N ARG A 175 -0.94 5.80 -19.04
CA ARG A 175 -1.88 6.59 -19.84
C ARG A 175 -1.97 8.05 -19.38
N VAL A 176 -1.93 8.30 -18.07
CA VAL A 176 -1.89 9.66 -17.50
C VAL A 176 -0.62 10.39 -17.92
N GLU A 177 0.54 9.74 -17.88
CA GLU A 177 1.80 10.31 -18.34
C GLU A 177 1.74 10.68 -19.83
N ALA A 178 1.28 9.75 -20.68
CA ALA A 178 1.10 10.02 -22.10
C ALA A 178 0.07 11.12 -22.39
N PHE A 179 -0.99 11.21 -21.59
CA PHE A 179 -1.98 12.30 -21.70
C PHE A 179 -1.37 13.66 -21.35
N ILE A 180 -0.60 13.75 -20.27
CA ILE A 180 0.09 14.98 -19.86
C ILE A 180 1.03 15.45 -20.97
N GLU A 181 1.82 14.52 -21.51
CA GLU A 181 2.73 14.84 -22.62
C GLU A 181 1.98 15.35 -23.86
N ARG A 182 0.91 14.66 -24.27
CA ARG A 182 0.09 15.04 -25.44
C ARG A 182 -0.61 16.38 -25.24
N SER A 183 -1.13 16.65 -24.06
CA SER A 183 -1.84 17.90 -23.76
C SER A 183 -0.91 19.11 -23.64
N GLY A 184 0.38 18.88 -23.50
CA GLY A 184 1.40 19.95 -23.40
C GLY A 184 1.34 20.76 -22.09
N ILE A 185 0.56 20.33 -21.09
CA ILE A 185 0.49 21.04 -19.82
C ILE A 185 1.74 20.79 -18.96
N THR A 186 2.06 21.77 -18.13
CA THR A 186 3.00 21.57 -17.03
C THR A 186 2.20 21.24 -15.77
N PRO A 187 2.29 20.02 -15.23
CA PRO A 187 1.52 19.64 -14.06
C PRO A 187 1.75 20.57 -12.86
N SER A 188 0.68 20.96 -12.21
CA SER A 188 0.79 21.70 -10.95
C SER A 188 1.53 20.89 -9.89
N PRO A 189 2.09 21.52 -8.83
CA PRO A 189 2.71 20.80 -7.71
C PRO A 189 1.79 19.74 -7.09
N LYS A 190 0.48 19.97 -7.08
CA LYS A 190 -0.51 19.01 -6.55
C LYS A 190 -0.65 17.78 -7.44
N LEU A 191 -0.78 17.98 -8.76
CA LEU A 191 -0.87 16.89 -9.72
C LEU A 191 0.43 16.08 -9.74
N ALA A 192 1.58 16.74 -9.77
CA ALA A 192 2.89 16.09 -9.73
C ALA A 192 3.09 15.27 -8.45
N ALA A 193 2.67 15.79 -7.28
CA ALA A 193 2.79 15.08 -6.00
C ALA A 193 1.92 13.82 -5.98
N VAL A 194 0.64 13.90 -6.31
CA VAL A 194 -0.26 12.72 -6.29
C VAL A 194 0.19 11.68 -7.32
N THR A 195 0.62 12.09 -8.50
CA THR A 195 1.14 11.18 -9.54
C THR A 195 2.35 10.40 -9.03
N ARG A 196 3.33 11.10 -8.45
CA ARG A 196 4.50 10.48 -7.82
C ARG A 196 4.11 9.51 -6.73
N ASP A 197 3.20 9.89 -5.83
CA ASP A 197 2.77 9.08 -4.70
C ASP A 197 2.05 7.79 -5.15
N ILE A 198 1.21 7.87 -6.19
CA ILE A 198 0.57 6.69 -6.78
C ILE A 198 1.63 5.74 -7.38
N VAL A 199 2.54 6.25 -8.20
CA VAL A 199 3.59 5.45 -8.86
C VAL A 199 4.47 4.76 -7.82
N LYS A 200 4.97 5.51 -6.83
CA LYS A 200 5.86 4.98 -5.78
C LYS A 200 5.15 3.95 -4.90
N THR A 201 3.95 4.25 -4.40
CA THR A 201 3.20 3.32 -3.54
C THR A 201 2.74 2.07 -4.28
N THR A 202 2.46 2.17 -5.58
CA THR A 202 2.11 1.01 -6.40
C THR A 202 3.32 0.10 -6.67
N SER A 203 4.54 0.63 -6.65
CA SER A 203 5.77 -0.18 -6.79
C SER A 203 6.18 -0.94 -5.52
N ILE A 204 5.69 -0.52 -4.34
CA ILE A 204 6.00 -1.19 -3.07
C ILE A 204 5.50 -2.64 -3.09
N ALA A 205 6.24 -3.55 -2.46
CA ALA A 205 5.94 -4.98 -2.34
C ALA A 205 5.80 -5.72 -3.70
N GLY A 206 6.41 -5.21 -4.78
CA GLY A 206 6.35 -5.84 -6.11
C GLY A 206 6.77 -7.31 -6.12
N GLY A 207 7.83 -7.69 -5.38
CA GLY A 207 8.27 -9.07 -5.26
C GLY A 207 7.23 -10.00 -4.62
N ALA A 208 6.54 -9.56 -3.56
CA ALA A 208 5.49 -10.35 -2.92
C ALA A 208 4.28 -10.55 -3.86
N HIS A 209 3.94 -9.55 -4.67
CA HIS A 209 2.87 -9.68 -5.66
C HIS A 209 3.25 -10.62 -6.80
N ALA A 210 4.50 -10.61 -7.27
CA ALA A 210 4.99 -11.55 -8.28
C ALA A 210 4.89 -13.00 -7.81
N ILE A 211 5.30 -13.30 -6.57
CA ILE A 211 5.18 -14.64 -5.98
C ILE A 211 3.71 -15.11 -5.91
N ARG A 212 2.79 -14.22 -5.54
CA ARG A 212 1.36 -14.56 -5.51
C ARG A 212 0.78 -14.81 -6.90
N ALA A 213 1.18 -14.00 -7.89
CA ALA A 213 0.77 -14.20 -9.27
C ALA A 213 1.26 -15.54 -9.82
N GLU A 214 2.53 -15.91 -9.53
CA GLU A 214 3.09 -17.20 -9.91
C GLU A 214 2.33 -18.37 -9.25
N ARG A 215 2.01 -18.27 -7.95
CA ARG A 215 1.21 -19.28 -7.24
C ARG A 215 -0.15 -19.47 -7.92
N ARG A 216 -0.86 -18.37 -8.21
CA ARG A 216 -2.16 -18.40 -8.89
C ARG A 216 -2.07 -19.04 -10.28
N ALA A 217 -1.01 -18.75 -11.04
CA ALA A 217 -0.78 -19.39 -12.34
C ALA A 217 -0.61 -20.91 -12.20
N ARG A 218 0.17 -21.37 -11.22
CA ARG A 218 0.34 -22.80 -10.94
C ARG A 218 -0.98 -23.48 -10.55
N ASP A 219 -1.85 -22.81 -9.81
CA ASP A 219 -3.14 -23.35 -9.43
C ASP A 219 -4.11 -23.48 -10.61
N LEU A 220 -4.03 -22.55 -11.60
CA LEU A 220 -4.77 -22.65 -12.86
C LEU A 220 -4.27 -23.79 -13.78
N MET A 221 -3.06 -24.27 -13.58
CA MET A 221 -2.44 -25.33 -14.41
C MET A 221 -2.67 -26.74 -13.86
N LYS A 222 -3.33 -26.87 -12.70
CA LYS A 222 -3.72 -28.17 -12.10
C LYS A 222 -5.07 -28.62 -12.63
#